data_dc4eb029ab5112dbd63735865d4a9881
#
_entry.id   dc4eb029ab5112dbd63735865d4a9881
#
_cell.length_a   1.000
_cell.length_b   1.000
_cell.length_c   1.000
_cell.angle_alpha   90.00
_cell.angle_beta   90.00
_cell.angle_gamma   90.00
#
_symmetry.space_group_name_H-M   'P 1'
#
loop_
_entity.id
_entity.type
_entity.pdbx_description
1 polymer ?
#
loop_
_entity_poly.entity_id
_entity_poly.type
_entity_poly.pdbx_seq_one_letter_code
_entity_poly.pdbx_strand_id
1 'polypeptide(L)' 'MSKILIVEDEEAIADLEKDYLELSGFEVEIENRGDTG' A
#
# COMPACT_ATOMS: atom_id res chain seq x y z
N MET A 1 4.74 9.37 -14.02
CA MET A 1 4.20 8.32 -13.41
C MET A 1 4.91 7.99 -12.19
N SER A 2 4.35 8.02 -11.06
CA SER A 2 4.93 7.70 -9.79
C SER A 2 4.30 6.46 -9.24
N LYS A 3 5.10 5.51 -8.91
CA LYS A 3 4.59 4.28 -8.33
C LYS A 3 5.13 4.16 -6.92
N ILE A 4 4.28 3.86 -5.98
CA ILE A 4 4.64 3.77 -4.58
C ILE A 4 4.41 2.36 -4.12
N LEU A 5 5.39 1.80 -3.41
CA LEU A 5 5.24 0.48 -2.87
C LEU A 5 5.05 0.60 -1.37
N ILE A 6 4.00 0.03 -0.86
CA ILE A 6 3.71 0.08 0.56
C ILE A 6 3.99 -1.29 1.12
N VAL A 7 4.86 -1.36 2.10
CA VAL A 7 5.15 -2.61 2.77
C VAL A 7 4.52 -2.53 4.15
N GLU A 8 3.41 -3.22 4.35
CA GLU A 8 2.69 -3.08 5.61
C GLU A 8 2.04 -4.41 5.94
N ASP A 9 2.14 -4.89 7.20
CA ASP A 9 1.51 -6.13 7.53
C ASP A 9 0.12 -5.88 8.02
N GLU A 10 -0.37 -4.72 8.26
CA GLU A 10 -1.72 -4.50 8.69
C GLU A 10 -2.51 -4.10 7.47
N GLU A 11 -3.41 -4.93 7.02
CA GLU A 11 -4.14 -4.65 5.81
C GLU A 11 -4.98 -3.40 5.93
N ALA A 12 -5.54 -3.15 7.07
CA ALA A 12 -6.40 -1.98 7.23
C ALA A 12 -5.60 -0.69 7.00
N ILE A 13 -4.39 -0.65 7.50
CA ILE A 13 -3.58 0.53 7.33
C ILE A 13 -3.11 0.64 5.88
N ALA A 14 -2.74 -0.47 5.29
CA ALA A 14 -2.29 -0.44 3.91
C ALA A 14 -3.40 0.05 2.99
N ASP A 15 -4.62 -0.40 3.23
CA ASP A 15 -5.73 0.02 2.42
C ASP A 15 -5.95 1.50 2.57
N LEU A 16 -5.85 2.04 3.76
CA LEU A 16 -6.10 3.44 3.98
C LEU A 16 -5.05 4.27 3.25
N GLU A 17 -3.80 3.86 3.32
CA GLU A 17 -2.76 4.61 2.67
C GLU A 17 -2.88 4.50 1.16
N LYS A 18 -3.26 3.33 0.67
CA LYS A 18 -3.41 3.15 -0.75
C LYS A 18 -4.49 4.08 -1.28
N ASP A 19 -5.61 4.14 -0.58
CA ASP A 19 -6.71 4.96 -1.03
C ASP A 19 -6.27 6.42 -1.09
N TYR A 20 -5.57 6.87 -0.08
CA TYR A 20 -5.17 8.26 -0.03
C TYR A 20 -4.21 8.57 -1.17
N LEU A 21 -3.25 7.69 -1.41
CA LEU A 21 -2.27 7.96 -2.43
C LEU A 21 -2.87 7.87 -3.82
N GLU A 22 -3.80 6.96 -4.01
CA GLU A 22 -4.43 6.86 -5.31
C GLU A 22 -5.25 8.12 -5.60
N LEU A 23 -5.83 8.70 -4.59
CA LEU A 23 -6.57 9.93 -4.81
C LEU A 23 -5.63 11.05 -5.24
N SER A 24 -4.38 10.96 -4.86
CA SER A 24 -3.44 11.98 -5.28
C SER A 24 -2.85 11.70 -6.66
N GLY A 25 -3.24 10.61 -7.26
CA GLY A 25 -2.78 10.34 -8.61
C GLY A 25 -1.58 9.42 -8.69
N PHE A 26 -1.24 8.73 -7.61
CA PHE A 26 -0.10 7.85 -7.66
C PHE A 26 -0.55 6.42 -7.88
N GLU A 27 0.33 5.61 -8.42
CA GLU A 27 0.05 4.20 -8.57
C GLU A 27 0.58 3.52 -7.33
N VAL A 28 -0.20 2.70 -6.66
CA VAL A 28 0.19 2.13 -5.39
C VAL A 28 0.14 0.62 -5.45
N GLU A 29 1.18 -0.01 -4.91
CA GLU A 29 1.20 -1.45 -4.82
C GLU A 29 1.45 -1.83 -3.39
N ILE A 30 0.75 -2.80 -2.84
CA ILE A 30 0.89 -3.18 -1.45
C ILE A 30 1.56 -4.53 -1.39
N GLU A 31 2.61 -4.63 -0.56
CA GLU A 31 3.27 -5.87 -0.38
C GLU A 31 3.09 -6.32 1.02
N ASN A 32 2.51 -7.49 1.24
CA ASN A 32 2.27 -7.97 2.53
C ASN A 32 3.41 -8.82 2.89
N ARG A 33 4.23 -8.47 3.77
CA ARG A 33 5.25 -9.31 4.17
C ARG A 33 4.93 -10.03 5.32
N GLY A 34 3.91 -10.31 5.55
CA GLY A 34 3.47 -10.96 6.68
C GLY A 34 3.92 -12.25 6.77
N ASP A 35 4.72 -12.73 6.65
CA ASP A 35 5.13 -13.89 6.67
C ASP A 35 4.78 -14.70 7.65
N THR A 36 4.10 -15.39 7.68
CA THR A 36 3.72 -16.12 8.62
C THR A 36 4.27 -17.30 8.50
N GLY A 37 4.96 -17.51 8.26
CA GLY A 37 5.48 -18.75 8.31
C GLY A 37 4.68 -19.81 8.29
#